data_20f9912381aee0f2d3ba44f45270df5b
#
_entry.id   20f9912381aee0f2d3ba44f45270df5b
#
_cell.length_a   1.000
_cell.length_b   1.000
_cell.length_c   1.000
_cell.angle_alpha   90.00
_cell.angle_beta   90.00
_cell.angle_gamma   90.00
#
_symmetry.space_group_name_H-M   'P 1'
#
loop_
_entity.id
_entity.type
_entity.pdbx_description
1 polymer ?
#
loop_
_entity_poly.entity_id
_entity_poly.type
_entity_poly.pdbx_seq_one_letter_code
_entity_poly.pdbx_strand_id
1 'polypeptide(L)'
;MQQIEKNTVKAENQLGEAHDVTFECEECQGVRVMMAGNSITLHEPKPEIGWNNQWGMAASCKEKDYVHVLKDHIQGVDPDVAFCICQAYKWERDFASGKDAYPIYERARDFNADVIVVRFVENCPWKEFDPEVFKKEYIDFIDFLNKSGNAKIVVTTSFWKHVADAVIEEVAKEKGWSFVCINDLGELDEMKALGKFEHYGVANHPGDLGMKTIADRIFEVVKGWL
;
A
#
# COMPACT_ATOMS: atom_id res chain seq x y z
N MET A 1 -24.56 9.83 -9.96
CA MET A 1 -23.47 9.13 -10.62
C MET A 1 -22.54 10.19 -11.18
N GLN A 2 -21.35 10.39 -10.62
CA GLN A 2 -20.33 11.16 -11.32
C GLN A 2 -19.89 10.33 -12.52
N GLN A 3 -19.96 10.93 -13.72
CA GLN A 3 -19.38 10.32 -14.90
C GLN A 3 -17.86 10.25 -14.67
N ILE A 4 -17.33 9.03 -14.74
CA ILE A 4 -15.88 8.82 -14.73
C ILE A 4 -15.34 9.45 -16.02
N GLU A 5 -14.47 10.46 -15.90
CA GLU A 5 -13.77 10.99 -17.07
C GLU A 5 -12.93 9.87 -17.68
N LYS A 6 -13.21 9.58 -18.96
CA LYS A 6 -12.48 8.55 -19.69
C LYS A 6 -11.05 9.02 -19.95
N ASN A 7 -10.10 8.39 -19.28
CA ASN A 7 -8.69 8.59 -19.60
C ASN A 7 -8.40 7.98 -20.99
N THR A 8 -7.86 8.78 -21.89
CA THR A 8 -7.54 8.38 -23.26
C THR A 8 -6.10 7.91 -23.45
N VAL A 9 -5.27 7.98 -22.39
CA VAL A 9 -3.88 7.52 -22.45
C VAL A 9 -3.84 6.03 -22.17
N LYS A 10 -3.13 5.28 -23.02
CA LYS A 10 -2.99 3.83 -22.82
C LYS A 10 -2.29 3.54 -21.51
N ALA A 11 -2.78 2.56 -20.74
CA ALA A 11 -2.25 2.18 -19.43
C ALA A 11 -0.74 1.88 -19.47
N GLU A 12 -0.27 1.21 -20.52
CA GLU A 12 1.15 0.93 -20.75
C GLU A 12 2.05 2.18 -20.84
N ASN A 13 1.50 3.31 -21.23
CA ASN A 13 2.22 4.57 -21.33
C ASN A 13 2.17 5.41 -20.04
N GLN A 14 1.43 4.95 -19.04
CA GLN A 14 1.25 5.64 -17.77
C GLN A 14 2.03 4.96 -16.63
N LEU A 15 2.38 3.69 -16.79
CA LEU A 15 3.20 2.91 -15.86
C LEU A 15 4.68 3.16 -16.15
N GLY A 16 5.17 4.34 -15.83
CA GLY A 16 6.59 4.65 -15.86
C GLY A 16 7.24 4.49 -14.49
N GLU A 17 8.56 4.38 -14.45
CA GLU A 17 9.33 4.28 -13.18
C GLU A 17 9.05 5.47 -12.23
N ALA A 18 8.68 6.63 -12.77
CA ALA A 18 8.35 7.82 -11.99
C ALA A 18 7.05 7.67 -11.16
N HIS A 19 6.18 6.72 -11.50
CA HIS A 19 4.88 6.52 -10.85
C HIS A 19 4.93 5.50 -9.71
N ASP A 20 6.00 4.71 -9.59
CA ASP A 20 6.15 3.74 -8.51
C ASP A 20 6.40 4.42 -7.15
N VAL A 21 6.91 5.67 -7.15
CA VAL A 21 7.16 6.46 -5.94
C VAL A 21 6.68 7.89 -6.15
N THR A 22 5.72 8.32 -5.35
CA THR A 22 5.17 9.68 -5.37
C THR A 22 5.29 10.32 -3.99
N PHE A 23 5.37 11.65 -3.96
CA PHE A 23 5.49 12.41 -2.71
C PHE A 23 4.36 13.43 -2.61
N GLU A 24 3.90 13.65 -1.38
CA GLU A 24 2.97 14.73 -1.04
C GLU A 24 3.54 15.51 0.15
N CYS A 25 3.65 16.83 0.01
CA CYS A 25 4.32 17.71 0.98
C CYS A 25 5.77 17.25 1.31
N GLU A 26 6.57 16.93 0.27
CA GLU A 26 7.97 16.47 0.47
C GLU A 26 8.83 17.53 1.22
N GLU A 27 8.51 18.81 1.05
CA GLU A 27 9.17 19.94 1.73
C GLU A 27 8.68 20.18 3.16
N CYS A 28 7.61 19.52 3.59
CA CYS A 28 7.09 19.64 4.96
C CYS A 28 8.14 19.16 5.98
N GLN A 29 8.15 19.77 7.17
CA GLN A 29 9.18 19.55 8.19
C GLN A 29 8.72 18.66 9.35
N GLY A 30 7.45 18.22 9.33
CA GLY A 30 6.89 17.28 10.33
C GLY A 30 7.33 15.84 10.11
N VAL A 31 6.58 14.92 10.69
CA VAL A 31 6.84 13.47 10.59
C VAL A 31 6.83 13.03 9.12
N ARG A 32 7.74 12.17 8.74
CA ARG A 32 7.87 11.61 7.39
C ARG A 32 7.25 10.22 7.36
N VAL A 33 6.13 10.06 6.66
CA VAL A 33 5.36 8.81 6.61
C VAL A 33 5.47 8.19 5.21
N MET A 34 5.95 6.96 5.13
CA MET A 34 5.93 6.16 3.90
C MET A 34 4.78 5.15 3.95
N MET A 35 4.03 5.08 2.87
CA MET A 35 2.99 4.06 2.66
C MET A 35 3.41 3.16 1.50
N ALA A 36 3.96 1.99 1.82
CA ALA A 36 4.36 0.98 0.85
C ALA A 36 3.23 -0.01 0.64
N GLY A 37 2.76 -0.14 -0.60
CA GLY A 37 1.63 -1.02 -0.92
C GLY A 37 1.52 -1.36 -2.39
N ASN A 38 0.38 -1.88 -2.79
CA ASN A 38 0.09 -2.30 -4.17
C ASN A 38 -1.13 -1.56 -4.75
N SER A 39 -1.96 -2.23 -5.56
CA SER A 39 -3.14 -1.63 -6.20
C SER A 39 -4.11 -0.95 -5.21
N ILE A 40 -4.22 -1.46 -3.99
CA ILE A 40 -5.08 -0.86 -2.94
C ILE A 40 -4.49 0.46 -2.42
N THR A 41 -3.16 0.64 -2.53
CA THR A 41 -2.44 1.85 -2.12
C THR A 41 -2.40 2.89 -3.23
N LEU A 42 -2.01 2.46 -4.42
CA LEU A 42 -1.93 3.30 -5.62
C LEU A 42 -2.04 2.41 -6.86
N HIS A 43 -2.93 2.75 -7.77
CA HIS A 43 -3.00 2.11 -9.06
C HIS A 43 -3.19 3.14 -10.18
N GLU A 44 -2.33 3.06 -11.17
CA GLU A 44 -2.42 3.88 -12.37
C GLU A 44 -3.67 3.54 -13.20
N PRO A 45 -4.15 4.46 -14.04
CA PRO A 45 -5.27 4.19 -14.92
C PRO A 45 -5.02 2.96 -15.79
N LYS A 46 -6.03 2.10 -15.86
CA LYS A 46 -6.07 0.91 -16.71
C LYS A 46 -7.46 0.78 -17.35
N PRO A 47 -7.71 1.52 -18.45
CA PRO A 47 -9.03 1.60 -19.08
C PRO A 47 -9.61 0.25 -19.50
N GLU A 48 -8.76 -0.74 -19.81
CA GLU A 48 -9.17 -2.08 -20.23
C GLU A 48 -9.98 -2.84 -19.15
N ILE A 49 -9.78 -2.46 -17.88
CA ILE A 49 -10.54 -3.01 -16.76
C ILE A 49 -11.50 -1.99 -16.16
N GLY A 50 -11.73 -0.87 -16.85
CA GLY A 50 -12.63 0.20 -16.41
C GLY A 50 -12.10 1.04 -15.23
N TRP A 51 -10.80 0.97 -14.92
CA TRP A 51 -10.15 1.82 -13.95
C TRP A 51 -9.45 3.00 -14.63
N ASN A 52 -9.87 4.23 -14.31
CA ASN A 52 -9.38 5.44 -14.98
C ASN A 52 -8.74 6.47 -14.01
N ASN A 53 -8.38 6.04 -12.81
CA ASN A 53 -7.93 6.93 -11.73
C ASN A 53 -6.53 6.58 -11.24
N GLN A 54 -5.90 7.52 -10.52
CA GLN A 54 -4.55 7.42 -9.93
C GLN A 54 -4.60 7.49 -8.41
N TRP A 55 -5.27 6.53 -7.78
CA TRP A 55 -5.34 6.38 -6.32
C TRP A 55 -5.60 4.91 -5.96
N GLY A 56 -5.86 4.60 -4.71
CA GLY A 56 -6.18 3.24 -4.26
C GLY A 56 -7.36 2.65 -5.04
N MET A 57 -7.13 1.54 -5.75
CA MET A 57 -8.10 0.94 -6.67
C MET A 57 -9.44 0.68 -5.98
N ALA A 58 -10.51 1.08 -6.66
CA ALA A 58 -11.92 0.96 -6.30
C ALA A 58 -12.45 1.93 -5.23
N ALA A 59 -11.63 2.80 -4.63
CA ALA A 59 -12.15 3.96 -3.93
C ALA A 59 -12.86 4.91 -4.90
N SER A 60 -13.96 5.53 -4.46
CA SER A 60 -14.80 6.37 -5.33
C SER A 60 -14.15 7.71 -5.70
N CYS A 61 -13.19 8.17 -4.90
CA CYS A 61 -12.34 9.32 -5.16
C CYS A 61 -11.03 9.19 -4.35
N LYS A 62 -10.05 10.05 -4.64
CA LYS A 62 -8.73 10.05 -4.02
C LYS A 62 -8.82 10.19 -2.49
N GLU A 63 -9.67 11.08 -2.01
CA GLU A 63 -9.84 11.39 -0.57
C GLU A 63 -10.46 10.23 0.22
N LYS A 64 -10.93 9.18 -0.47
CA LYS A 64 -11.56 8.01 0.17
C LYS A 64 -10.75 6.74 0.06
N ASP A 65 -9.61 6.75 -0.61
CA ASP A 65 -8.69 5.63 -0.49
C ASP A 65 -8.05 5.61 0.90
N TYR A 66 -7.51 4.45 1.31
CA TYR A 66 -6.98 4.34 2.67
C TYR A 66 -5.76 5.22 2.91
N VAL A 67 -4.98 5.51 1.87
CA VAL A 67 -3.78 6.36 1.96
C VAL A 67 -4.16 7.78 2.36
N HIS A 68 -5.16 8.34 1.68
CA HIS A 68 -5.57 9.73 1.91
C HIS A 68 -6.44 9.88 3.16
N VAL A 69 -7.26 8.86 3.49
CA VAL A 69 -7.97 8.82 4.79
C VAL A 69 -6.96 8.75 5.95
N LEU A 70 -5.94 7.89 5.85
CA LEU A 70 -4.89 7.80 6.87
C LEU A 70 -4.08 9.09 6.94
N LYS A 71 -3.77 9.69 5.78
CA LYS A 71 -3.12 11.00 5.71
C LYS A 71 -3.91 12.08 6.46
N ASP A 72 -5.22 12.19 6.21
CA ASP A 72 -6.08 13.16 6.88
C ASP A 72 -6.08 12.95 8.41
N HIS A 73 -6.11 11.70 8.87
CA HIS A 73 -6.01 11.39 10.29
C HIS A 73 -4.68 11.85 10.90
N ILE A 74 -3.57 11.60 10.20
CA ILE A 74 -2.23 11.98 10.64
C ILE A 74 -2.09 13.50 10.63
N GLN A 75 -2.56 14.19 9.59
CA GLN A 75 -2.53 15.66 9.48
C GLN A 75 -3.38 16.34 10.57
N GLY A 76 -4.38 15.64 11.08
CA GLY A 76 -5.14 16.10 12.25
C GLY A 76 -4.30 16.18 13.54
N VAL A 77 -3.17 15.46 13.59
CA VAL A 77 -2.22 15.45 14.72
C VAL A 77 -0.96 16.25 14.41
N ASP A 78 -0.35 16.02 13.24
CA ASP A 78 0.80 16.76 12.72
C ASP A 78 0.45 17.39 11.37
N PRO A 79 0.06 18.65 11.31
CA PRO A 79 -0.31 19.31 10.05
C PRO A 79 0.83 19.44 9.04
N ASP A 80 2.09 19.35 9.48
CA ASP A 80 3.28 19.53 8.64
C ASP A 80 3.91 18.18 8.20
N VAL A 81 3.13 17.11 8.23
CA VAL A 81 3.58 15.76 7.85
C VAL A 81 3.89 15.66 6.36
N ALA A 82 5.00 15.01 6.02
CA ALA A 82 5.38 14.67 4.65
C ALA A 82 5.04 13.19 4.34
N PHE A 83 4.60 12.93 3.10
CA PHE A 83 4.20 11.59 2.68
C PHE A 83 4.99 11.09 1.47
N CYS A 84 5.36 9.82 1.52
CA CYS A 84 5.85 9.04 0.39
C CYS A 84 4.88 7.87 0.14
N ILE A 85 4.38 7.75 -1.07
CA ILE A 85 3.56 6.61 -1.51
C ILE A 85 4.45 5.76 -2.40
N CYS A 86 4.73 4.53 -1.98
CA CYS A 86 5.60 3.58 -2.65
C CYS A 86 4.77 2.38 -3.15
N GLN A 87 4.64 2.28 -4.46
CA GLN A 87 3.90 1.18 -5.11
C GLN A 87 4.83 -0.03 -5.28
N ALA A 88 4.65 -1.07 -4.45
CA ALA A 88 5.55 -2.21 -4.34
C ALA A 88 5.22 -3.41 -5.26
N TYR A 89 4.30 -3.26 -6.21
CA TYR A 89 3.84 -4.34 -7.09
C TYR A 89 4.97 -5.10 -7.81
N LYS A 90 6.00 -4.38 -8.26
CA LYS A 90 7.13 -5.01 -8.97
C LYS A 90 7.92 -5.94 -8.04
N TRP A 91 8.10 -5.55 -6.78
CA TRP A 91 8.71 -6.41 -5.78
C TRP A 91 7.82 -7.64 -5.49
N GLU A 92 6.51 -7.45 -5.29
CA GLU A 92 5.58 -8.55 -5.01
C GLU A 92 5.61 -9.65 -6.07
N ARG A 93 5.65 -9.26 -7.35
CA ARG A 93 5.58 -10.20 -8.48
C ARG A 93 6.78 -11.12 -8.58
N ASP A 94 7.93 -10.68 -8.10
CA ASP A 94 9.19 -11.43 -8.18
C ASP A 94 10.02 -11.24 -6.92
N PHE A 95 9.41 -11.44 -5.76
CA PHE A 95 10.07 -11.23 -4.49
C PHE A 95 11.32 -12.14 -4.31
N ALA A 96 11.36 -13.32 -4.93
CA ALA A 96 12.51 -14.21 -4.88
C ALA A 96 13.77 -13.59 -5.52
N SER A 97 13.59 -12.66 -6.47
CA SER A 97 14.63 -11.79 -7.04
C SER A 97 14.46 -10.33 -6.60
N GLY A 98 13.83 -10.09 -5.46
CA GLY A 98 13.32 -8.79 -5.02
C GLY A 98 14.34 -7.67 -5.05
N LYS A 99 15.64 -7.98 -4.88
CA LYS A 99 16.74 -7.00 -4.94
C LYS A 99 16.92 -6.36 -6.33
N ASP A 100 16.48 -7.02 -7.39
CA ASP A 100 16.53 -6.47 -8.75
C ASP A 100 15.57 -5.27 -8.92
N ALA A 101 14.53 -5.21 -8.08
CA ALA A 101 13.58 -4.10 -8.04
C ALA A 101 14.05 -2.90 -7.19
N TYR A 102 15.09 -3.03 -6.36
CA TYR A 102 15.51 -1.96 -5.44
C TYR A 102 15.84 -0.63 -6.10
N PRO A 103 16.49 -0.57 -7.29
CA PRO A 103 16.75 0.70 -7.96
C PRO A 103 15.49 1.54 -8.19
N ILE A 104 14.33 0.90 -8.40
CA ILE A 104 13.04 1.58 -8.59
C ILE A 104 12.61 2.33 -7.33
N TYR A 105 12.98 1.80 -6.17
CA TYR A 105 12.55 2.27 -4.85
C TYR A 105 13.60 3.13 -4.13
N GLU A 106 14.74 3.46 -4.75
CA GLU A 106 15.76 4.31 -4.13
C GLU A 106 15.23 5.66 -3.66
N ARG A 107 14.31 6.27 -4.44
CA ARG A 107 13.68 7.53 -4.04
C ARG A 107 12.82 7.39 -2.79
N ALA A 108 12.09 6.27 -2.64
CA ALA A 108 11.33 5.97 -1.43
C ALA A 108 12.26 5.76 -0.24
N ARG A 109 13.34 5.00 -0.42
CA ARG A 109 14.38 4.84 0.60
C ARG A 109 14.99 6.18 1.01
N ASP A 110 15.33 7.03 0.02
CA ASP A 110 15.99 8.31 0.24
C ASP A 110 15.07 9.36 0.87
N PHE A 111 13.76 9.16 0.80
CA PHE A 111 12.78 9.92 1.59
C PHE A 111 13.07 9.80 3.10
N ASN A 112 13.70 8.72 3.55
CA ASN A 112 14.16 8.50 4.92
C ASN A 112 13.02 8.67 5.94
N ALA A 113 12.00 7.83 5.82
CA ALA A 113 10.78 7.91 6.62
C ALA A 113 11.02 7.68 8.12
N ASP A 114 10.24 8.36 8.96
CA ASP A 114 10.14 8.12 10.41
C ASP A 114 9.13 7.02 10.73
N VAL A 115 8.11 6.87 9.87
CA VAL A 115 7.07 5.84 9.95
C VAL A 115 6.94 5.16 8.61
N ILE A 116 6.94 3.82 8.59
CA ILE A 116 6.71 3.00 7.40
C ILE A 116 5.48 2.12 7.63
N VAL A 117 4.45 2.35 6.83
CA VAL A 117 3.25 1.50 6.72
C VAL A 117 3.47 0.53 5.57
N VAL A 118 3.47 -0.77 5.85
CA VAL A 118 3.67 -1.83 4.86
C VAL A 118 2.37 -2.59 4.67
N ARG A 119 1.75 -2.43 3.51
CA ARG A 119 0.47 -3.02 3.16
C ARG A 119 0.49 -3.58 1.73
N PHE A 120 1.13 -4.70 1.55
CA PHE A 120 1.20 -5.43 0.27
C PHE A 120 1.38 -6.92 0.54
N VAL A 121 1.16 -7.78 -0.39
CA VAL A 121 1.52 -9.18 -0.63
C VAL A 121 0.52 -9.88 -1.57
N GLU A 122 -0.57 -9.26 -1.90
CA GLU A 122 -1.65 -9.85 -2.67
C GLU A 122 -1.22 -10.35 -4.06
N ASN A 123 -0.14 -9.78 -4.60
CA ASN A 123 0.39 -10.16 -5.91
C ASN A 123 1.56 -11.16 -5.83
N CYS A 124 1.96 -11.59 -4.63
CA CYS A 124 2.96 -12.63 -4.48
C CYS A 124 2.44 -13.97 -5.03
N PRO A 125 3.28 -14.78 -5.69
CA PRO A 125 2.89 -16.07 -6.22
C PRO A 125 2.38 -17.04 -5.14
N TRP A 126 1.25 -17.69 -5.36
CA TRP A 126 0.64 -18.64 -4.42
C TRP A 126 1.18 -20.06 -4.58
N LYS A 127 1.39 -20.49 -5.83
CA LYS A 127 1.61 -21.92 -6.15
C LYS A 127 2.99 -22.41 -5.77
N GLU A 128 3.95 -21.54 -5.77
CA GLU A 128 5.36 -21.83 -5.51
C GLU A 128 5.87 -20.95 -4.37
N PHE A 129 4.98 -20.62 -3.42
CA PHE A 129 5.31 -19.78 -2.28
C PHE A 129 6.25 -20.53 -1.32
N ASP A 130 7.47 -20.02 -1.21
CA ASP A 130 8.45 -20.49 -0.22
C ASP A 130 8.43 -19.49 0.96
N PRO A 131 7.96 -19.89 2.14
CA PRO A 131 7.85 -19.02 3.29
C PRO A 131 9.21 -18.51 3.81
N GLU A 132 10.28 -19.32 3.69
CA GLU A 132 11.61 -18.92 4.16
C GLU A 132 12.22 -17.88 3.21
N VAL A 133 12.08 -18.09 1.90
CA VAL A 133 12.52 -17.10 0.90
C VAL A 133 11.71 -15.82 1.06
N PHE A 134 10.37 -15.93 1.17
CA PHE A 134 9.52 -14.76 1.37
C PHE A 134 9.90 -13.98 2.65
N LYS A 135 10.04 -14.66 3.77
CA LYS A 135 10.44 -14.08 5.06
C LYS A 135 11.70 -13.26 4.92
N LYS A 136 12.74 -13.85 4.34
CA LYS A 136 14.02 -13.20 4.14
C LYS A 136 13.90 -11.96 3.26
N GLU A 137 13.33 -12.10 2.07
CA GLU A 137 13.24 -11.00 1.10
C GLU A 137 12.27 -9.89 1.56
N TYR A 138 11.22 -10.22 2.32
CA TYR A 138 10.30 -9.27 2.93
C TYR A 138 11.02 -8.40 3.98
N ILE A 139 11.82 -9.02 4.84
CA ILE A 139 12.65 -8.31 5.82
C ILE A 139 13.68 -7.44 5.10
N ASP A 140 14.43 -8.00 4.14
CA ASP A 140 15.46 -7.30 3.39
C ASP A 140 14.90 -6.06 2.67
N PHE A 141 13.68 -6.17 2.09
CA PHE A 141 13.06 -5.04 1.39
C PHE A 141 12.60 -3.93 2.35
N ILE A 142 12.01 -4.30 3.48
CA ILE A 142 11.61 -3.30 4.49
C ILE A 142 12.84 -2.65 5.11
N ASP A 143 13.89 -3.42 5.42
CA ASP A 143 15.16 -2.89 5.93
C ASP A 143 15.84 -1.97 4.87
N PHE A 144 15.73 -2.28 3.58
CA PHE A 144 16.17 -1.39 2.50
C PHE A 144 15.41 -0.06 2.49
N LEU A 145 14.09 -0.08 2.64
CA LEU A 145 13.26 1.13 2.70
C LEU A 145 13.52 1.95 3.97
N ASN A 146 13.90 1.30 5.05
CA ASN A 146 14.21 1.93 6.34
C ASN A 146 15.66 2.44 6.39
N LYS A 147 15.96 3.48 5.61
CA LYS A 147 17.32 4.01 5.41
C LYS A 147 18.06 4.32 6.71
N SER A 148 17.40 4.94 7.68
CA SER A 148 17.99 5.29 8.97
C SER A 148 18.14 4.09 9.92
N GLY A 149 17.41 3.02 9.68
CA GLY A 149 17.25 1.89 10.61
C GLY A 149 16.37 2.19 11.84
N ASN A 150 15.81 3.40 11.94
CA ASN A 150 15.09 3.86 13.13
C ASN A 150 13.60 4.07 12.93
N ALA A 151 13.07 3.89 11.71
CA ALA A 151 11.65 4.08 11.44
C ALA A 151 10.78 3.17 12.31
N LYS A 152 9.64 3.70 12.76
CA LYS A 152 8.57 2.89 13.32
C LYS A 152 7.86 2.18 12.19
N ILE A 153 7.73 0.86 12.27
CA ILE A 153 7.18 0.03 11.20
C ILE A 153 5.88 -0.59 11.67
N VAL A 154 4.84 -0.46 10.85
CA VAL A 154 3.59 -1.21 10.98
C VAL A 154 3.37 -2.00 9.70
N VAL A 155 3.15 -3.30 9.86
CA VAL A 155 2.83 -4.21 8.75
C VAL A 155 1.41 -4.71 8.89
N THR A 156 0.74 -4.98 7.76
CA THR A 156 -0.61 -5.52 7.76
C THR A 156 -0.65 -6.90 7.12
N THR A 157 -1.68 -7.69 7.42
CA THR A 157 -2.05 -8.81 6.54
C THR A 157 -2.47 -8.27 5.17
N SER A 158 -2.60 -9.16 4.19
CA SER A 158 -3.32 -8.89 2.94
C SER A 158 -4.78 -8.51 3.20
N PHE A 159 -5.46 -7.90 2.21
CA PHE A 159 -6.90 -7.67 2.27
C PHE A 159 -7.69 -8.97 2.02
N TRP A 160 -7.29 -9.75 1.01
CA TRP A 160 -7.80 -11.11 0.81
C TRP A 160 -6.79 -12.09 1.40
N LYS A 161 -7.25 -13.05 2.22
CA LYS A 161 -6.37 -14.03 2.86
C LYS A 161 -5.31 -14.58 1.92
N HIS A 162 -4.06 -14.48 2.32
CA HIS A 162 -2.91 -14.94 1.57
C HIS A 162 -2.01 -15.86 2.41
N VAL A 163 -1.30 -16.77 1.76
CA VAL A 163 -0.37 -17.70 2.45
C VAL A 163 0.76 -16.96 3.17
N ALA A 164 1.10 -15.74 2.76
CA ALA A 164 2.11 -14.91 3.41
C ALA A 164 1.65 -14.30 4.74
N ASP A 165 0.36 -14.23 5.03
CA ASP A 165 -0.17 -13.53 6.23
C ASP A 165 0.44 -14.07 7.53
N ALA A 166 0.58 -15.40 7.65
CA ALA A 166 1.17 -16.02 8.81
C ALA A 166 2.67 -15.70 8.96
N VAL A 167 3.39 -15.60 7.84
CA VAL A 167 4.81 -15.22 7.84
C VAL A 167 4.98 -13.76 8.23
N ILE A 168 4.10 -12.87 7.77
CA ILE A 168 4.12 -11.45 8.14
C ILE A 168 3.92 -11.27 9.65
N GLU A 169 2.95 -12.00 10.24
CA GLU A 169 2.70 -11.96 11.68
C GLU A 169 3.93 -12.45 12.47
N GLU A 170 4.56 -13.54 12.03
CA GLU A 170 5.79 -14.06 12.63
C GLU A 170 6.93 -13.04 12.55
N VAL A 171 7.18 -12.47 11.38
CA VAL A 171 8.21 -11.43 11.18
C VAL A 171 7.95 -10.22 12.06
N ALA A 172 6.71 -9.73 12.12
CA ALA A 172 6.37 -8.59 12.95
C ALA A 172 6.73 -8.84 14.42
N LYS A 173 6.43 -10.03 14.92
CA LYS A 173 6.79 -10.44 16.29
C LYS A 173 8.30 -10.53 16.50
N GLU A 174 9.04 -11.11 15.56
CA GLU A 174 10.51 -11.24 15.65
C GLU A 174 11.22 -9.90 15.60
N LYS A 175 10.80 -9.02 14.70
CA LYS A 175 11.41 -7.70 14.48
C LYS A 175 10.90 -6.64 15.47
N GLY A 176 9.87 -6.95 16.26
CA GLY A 176 9.23 -5.99 17.15
C GLY A 176 8.45 -4.91 16.39
N TRP A 177 8.01 -5.18 15.16
CA TRP A 177 7.16 -4.30 14.38
C TRP A 177 5.70 -4.40 14.85
N SER A 178 4.96 -3.31 14.67
CA SER A 178 3.51 -3.37 14.93
C SER A 178 2.80 -4.13 13.83
N PHE A 179 1.77 -4.89 14.21
CA PHE A 179 1.01 -5.74 13.29
C PHE A 179 -0.47 -5.37 13.33
N VAL A 180 -1.09 -5.26 12.15
CA VAL A 180 -2.51 -4.96 11.99
C VAL A 180 -3.14 -6.01 11.07
N CYS A 181 -4.09 -6.77 11.60
CA CYS A 181 -4.88 -7.71 10.81
C CYS A 181 -5.97 -6.95 10.03
N ILE A 182 -6.05 -7.18 8.71
CA ILE A 182 -7.09 -6.63 7.83
C ILE A 182 -7.72 -7.67 6.89
N ASN A 183 -7.28 -8.94 6.94
CA ASN A 183 -7.76 -9.98 6.02
C ASN A 183 -9.18 -10.49 6.33
N ASP A 184 -9.72 -10.16 7.49
CA ASP A 184 -11.13 -10.34 7.82
C ASP A 184 -12.04 -9.42 7.01
N LEU A 185 -11.56 -8.24 6.60
CA LEU A 185 -12.32 -7.28 5.80
C LEU A 185 -12.61 -7.83 4.40
N GLY A 186 -11.66 -8.53 3.80
CA GLY A 186 -11.85 -9.12 2.47
C GLY A 186 -12.87 -10.26 2.40
N GLU A 187 -13.35 -10.76 3.54
CA GLU A 187 -14.44 -11.74 3.61
C GLU A 187 -15.83 -11.07 3.59
N LEU A 188 -15.90 -9.77 3.86
CA LEU A 188 -17.16 -9.01 3.97
C LEU A 188 -17.45 -8.27 2.66
N ASP A 189 -18.61 -8.53 2.08
CA ASP A 189 -19.02 -7.93 0.81
C ASP A 189 -19.20 -6.41 0.90
N GLU A 190 -19.66 -5.90 2.03
CA GLU A 190 -19.80 -4.46 2.30
C GLU A 190 -18.48 -3.70 2.34
N MET A 191 -17.36 -4.39 2.56
CA MET A 191 -16.01 -3.79 2.54
C MET A 191 -15.46 -3.64 1.13
N LYS A 192 -16.08 -4.30 0.14
CA LYS A 192 -15.67 -4.31 -1.26
C LYS A 192 -16.47 -3.30 -2.08
N ALA A 193 -16.00 -2.99 -3.28
CA ALA A 193 -16.69 -2.12 -4.23
C ALA A 193 -17.65 -2.89 -5.14
N LEU A 194 -18.25 -3.99 -4.66
CA LEU A 194 -19.13 -4.85 -5.44
C LEU A 194 -20.28 -4.04 -6.06
N GLY A 195 -20.52 -4.27 -7.35
CA GLY A 195 -21.57 -3.58 -8.12
C GLY A 195 -21.24 -2.12 -8.49
N LYS A 196 -20.03 -1.62 -8.17
CA LYS A 196 -19.59 -0.27 -8.55
C LYS A 196 -18.78 -0.26 -9.85
N PHE A 197 -18.21 -1.39 -10.23
CA PHE A 197 -17.39 -1.58 -11.42
C PHE A 197 -17.85 -2.83 -12.16
N GLU A 198 -17.78 -2.82 -13.51
CA GLU A 198 -18.13 -3.98 -14.32
C GLU A 198 -17.07 -5.09 -14.21
N HIS A 199 -15.79 -4.69 -14.14
CA HIS A 199 -14.70 -5.65 -14.00
C HIS A 199 -14.64 -6.20 -12.57
N TYR A 200 -14.87 -7.51 -12.42
CA TYR A 200 -14.95 -8.16 -11.10
C TYR A 200 -13.68 -7.94 -10.26
N GLY A 201 -12.50 -8.01 -10.87
CA GLY A 201 -11.24 -7.78 -10.15
C GLY A 201 -11.18 -6.39 -9.51
N VAL A 202 -11.66 -5.34 -10.21
CA VAL A 202 -11.76 -3.98 -9.64
C VAL A 202 -12.83 -3.95 -8.56
N ALA A 203 -14.04 -4.46 -8.85
CA ALA A 203 -15.14 -4.46 -7.89
C ALA A 203 -14.84 -5.22 -6.59
N ASN A 204 -13.95 -6.22 -6.64
CA ASN A 204 -13.56 -7.00 -5.47
C ASN A 204 -12.52 -6.28 -4.58
N HIS A 205 -11.93 -5.16 -5.03
CA HIS A 205 -11.08 -4.32 -4.18
C HIS A 205 -11.89 -3.63 -3.09
N PRO A 206 -11.23 -3.14 -2.01
CA PRO A 206 -11.92 -2.40 -0.96
C PRO A 206 -12.66 -1.19 -1.55
N GLY A 207 -13.96 -1.06 -1.24
CA GLY A 207 -14.73 0.15 -1.47
C GLY A 207 -14.44 1.20 -0.40
N ASP A 208 -15.11 2.36 -0.45
CA ASP A 208 -14.90 3.47 0.48
C ASP A 208 -14.93 3.04 1.96
N LEU A 209 -15.85 2.14 2.33
CA LEU A 209 -15.93 1.64 3.70
C LEU A 209 -14.74 0.75 4.06
N GLY A 210 -14.34 -0.15 3.16
CA GLY A 210 -13.16 -1.00 3.35
C GLY A 210 -11.88 -0.18 3.45
N MET A 211 -11.69 0.79 2.56
CA MET A 211 -10.57 1.72 2.58
C MET A 211 -10.49 2.50 3.90
N LYS A 212 -11.62 3.08 4.33
CA LYS A 212 -11.69 3.77 5.62
C LYS A 212 -11.34 2.85 6.78
N THR A 213 -11.88 1.63 6.80
CA THR A 213 -11.63 0.68 7.88
C THR A 213 -10.15 0.25 7.94
N ILE A 214 -9.48 0.09 6.79
CA ILE A 214 -8.04 -0.15 6.73
C ILE A 214 -7.28 1.02 7.36
N ALA A 215 -7.60 2.25 6.93
CA ALA A 215 -6.97 3.47 7.44
C ALA A 215 -7.16 3.62 8.95
N ASP A 216 -8.38 3.45 9.44
CA ASP A 216 -8.71 3.56 10.87
C ASP A 216 -7.90 2.55 11.71
N ARG A 217 -7.81 1.27 11.29
CA ARG A 217 -7.03 0.26 12.01
C ARG A 217 -5.54 0.58 12.05
N ILE A 218 -4.98 1.08 10.96
CA ILE A 218 -3.57 1.49 10.91
C ILE A 218 -3.35 2.72 11.80
N PHE A 219 -4.26 3.70 11.75
CA PHE A 219 -4.15 4.93 12.53
C PHE A 219 -4.15 4.67 14.04
N GLU A 220 -4.94 3.68 14.52
CA GLU A 220 -4.94 3.30 15.93
C GLU A 220 -3.55 2.93 16.47
N VAL A 221 -2.67 2.43 15.59
CA VAL A 221 -1.27 2.14 15.92
C VAL A 221 -0.40 3.38 15.74
N VAL A 222 -0.49 4.02 14.58
CA VAL A 222 0.42 5.13 14.18
C VAL A 222 0.25 6.35 15.08
N LYS A 223 -0.97 6.68 15.51
CA LYS A 223 -1.25 7.84 16.37
C LYS A 223 -0.44 7.90 17.67
N GLY A 224 0.04 6.74 18.15
CA GLY A 224 0.90 6.65 19.33
C GLY A 224 2.37 7.02 19.08
N TRP A 225 2.73 7.31 17.81
CA TRP A 225 4.09 7.62 17.39
C TRP A 225 4.26 9.08 16.92
N LEU A 226 3.15 9.78 16.71
CA LEU A 226 3.07 11.16 16.21
C LEU A 226 3.29 12.21 17.31
#